data_635383df1b7c6f0e7d01bb7dc3c28347
#
_entry.id   635383df1b7c6f0e7d01bb7dc3c28347
#
_cell.length_a   1.000
_cell.length_b   1.000
_cell.length_c   1.000
_cell.angle_alpha   90.00
_cell.angle_beta   90.00
_cell.angle_gamma   90.00
#
_symmetry.space_group_name_H-M   'P 1'
#
loop_
_entity.id
_entity.type
_entity.pdbx_description
1 polymer ?
#
loop_
_entity_poly.entity_id
_entity_poly.type
_entity_poly.pdbx_seq_one_letter_code
_entity_poly.pdbx_strand_id
1 'polypeptide(L)'
;MKQDSSSLLQTGLAHLGIEDPQERLTRLLTRYIRELEIFNASFNLIKVQNTDELIIKHILDSLAPWKILAEKIDGYRRSGQCTLADIGSGPGLPGIPLACLFLCTVPDVRITLIERMHKRCTVLENMQAVLGLSNTAVLETEAENAPADTFDIAVFRAFRPLTRTMLATLQQRLRTGGILAAYKGKKSAIEEELHVLGDAVPPYCVMPLTVPFYDAERNLVIIDK
;
A
#
# COMPACT_ATOMS: atom_id res chain seq x y z
N MET A 1 -1.76 14.73 -28.40
CA MET A 1 -0.85 15.35 -27.40
C MET A 1 -0.59 14.31 -26.32
N LYS A 2 0.63 13.82 -26.18
CA LYS A 2 0.97 13.01 -25.00
C LYS A 2 0.95 13.97 -23.81
N GLN A 3 0.00 13.77 -22.90
CA GLN A 3 0.02 14.43 -21.62
C GLN A 3 1.35 14.03 -20.96
N ASP A 4 2.14 14.97 -20.50
CA ASP A 4 3.38 14.64 -19.79
C ASP A 4 2.99 13.82 -18.56
N SER A 5 3.61 12.66 -18.36
CA SER A 5 3.29 11.74 -17.26
C SER A 5 3.42 12.43 -15.88
N SER A 6 4.23 13.45 -15.77
CA SER A 6 4.31 14.32 -14.57
C SER A 6 3.00 15.09 -14.35
N SER A 7 2.41 15.65 -15.41
CA SER A 7 1.13 16.36 -15.37
C SER A 7 -0.02 15.39 -14.99
N LEU A 8 0.00 14.14 -15.50
CA LEU A 8 -0.98 13.12 -15.14
C LEU A 8 -0.93 12.78 -13.65
N LEU A 9 0.27 12.59 -13.11
CA LEU A 9 0.49 12.32 -11.68
C LEU A 9 -0.02 13.47 -10.81
N GLN A 10 0.36 14.71 -11.11
CA GLN A 10 -0.08 15.89 -10.37
C GLN A 10 -1.61 16.05 -10.38
N THR A 11 -2.21 15.90 -11.56
CA THR A 11 -3.69 15.96 -11.69
C THR A 11 -4.35 14.84 -10.89
N GLY A 12 -3.79 13.62 -10.91
CA GLY A 12 -4.29 12.49 -10.13
C GLY A 12 -4.20 12.73 -8.62
N LEU A 13 -3.10 13.28 -8.12
CA LEU A 13 -2.94 13.65 -6.72
C LEU A 13 -3.97 14.70 -6.30
N ALA A 14 -4.18 15.73 -7.13
CA ALA A 14 -5.20 16.75 -6.88
C ALA A 14 -6.62 16.16 -6.83
N HIS A 15 -6.97 15.22 -7.71
CA HIS A 15 -8.26 14.53 -7.70
C HIS A 15 -8.43 13.65 -6.43
N LEU A 16 -7.36 13.11 -5.87
CA LEU A 16 -7.38 12.42 -4.57
C LEU A 16 -7.50 13.40 -3.40
N GLY A 17 -7.42 14.71 -3.64
CA GLY A 17 -7.40 15.74 -2.61
C GLY A 17 -6.10 15.74 -1.81
N ILE A 18 -5.00 15.35 -2.44
CA ILE A 18 -3.66 15.40 -1.86
C ILE A 18 -3.02 16.73 -2.26
N GLU A 19 -2.76 17.59 -1.27
CA GLU A 19 -2.06 18.84 -1.46
C GLU A 19 -0.55 18.62 -1.46
N ASP A 20 0.13 19.13 -2.49
CA ASP A 20 1.60 19.04 -2.62
C ASP A 20 2.19 20.39 -3.11
N PRO A 21 2.03 21.47 -2.31
CA PRO A 21 2.37 22.83 -2.75
C PRO A 21 3.86 23.03 -3.07
N GLN A 22 4.73 22.19 -2.55
CA GLN A 22 6.17 22.22 -2.81
C GLN A 22 6.62 21.13 -3.79
N GLU A 23 5.68 20.41 -4.37
CA GLU A 23 5.93 19.27 -5.28
C GLU A 23 6.87 18.19 -4.69
N ARG A 24 6.97 18.12 -3.37
CA ARG A 24 7.86 17.16 -2.70
C ARG A 24 7.39 15.72 -2.94
N LEU A 25 6.10 15.46 -2.77
CA LEU A 25 5.50 14.16 -3.02
C LEU A 25 5.59 13.80 -4.50
N THR A 26 5.24 14.74 -5.39
CA THR A 26 5.33 14.55 -6.84
C THR A 26 6.75 14.15 -7.25
N ARG A 27 7.79 14.82 -6.74
CA ARG A 27 9.19 14.47 -7.03
C ARG A 27 9.56 13.09 -6.53
N LEU A 28 9.14 12.70 -5.32
CA LEU A 28 9.39 11.36 -4.76
C LEU A 28 8.74 10.29 -5.61
N LEU A 29 7.45 10.45 -5.95
CA LEU A 29 6.71 9.48 -6.76
C LEU A 29 7.26 9.40 -8.19
N THR A 30 7.61 10.53 -8.81
CA THR A 30 8.24 10.53 -10.15
C THR A 30 9.56 9.75 -10.13
N ARG A 31 10.37 9.94 -9.09
CA ARG A 31 11.61 9.18 -8.93
C ARG A 31 11.35 7.69 -8.71
N TYR A 32 10.37 7.34 -7.88
CA TYR A 32 9.95 5.95 -7.68
C TYR A 32 9.49 5.30 -8.98
N ILE A 33 8.66 5.98 -9.76
CA ILE A 33 8.17 5.49 -11.07
C ILE A 33 9.36 5.17 -11.98
N ARG A 34 10.32 6.09 -12.08
CA ARG A 34 11.53 5.90 -12.90
C ARG A 34 12.37 4.71 -12.45
N GLU A 35 12.64 4.59 -11.16
CA GLU A 35 13.39 3.44 -10.62
C GLU A 35 12.63 2.13 -10.86
N LEU A 36 11.30 2.13 -10.67
CA LEU A 36 10.48 0.96 -10.91
C LEU A 36 10.51 0.53 -12.39
N GLU A 37 10.49 1.47 -13.34
CA GLU A 37 10.63 1.16 -14.77
C GLU A 37 12.00 0.55 -15.09
N ILE A 38 13.08 1.10 -14.53
CA ILE A 38 14.45 0.57 -14.70
C ILE A 38 14.52 -0.88 -14.18
N PHE A 39 14.07 -1.14 -12.95
CA PHE A 39 14.10 -2.48 -12.39
C PHE A 39 13.12 -3.43 -13.10
N ASN A 40 11.98 -2.93 -13.54
CA ASN A 40 10.98 -3.74 -14.24
C ASN A 40 11.50 -4.27 -15.57
N ALA A 41 12.31 -3.52 -16.28
CA ALA A 41 12.95 -3.95 -17.53
C ALA A 41 13.86 -5.20 -17.34
N SER A 42 14.46 -5.33 -16.12
CA SER A 42 15.37 -6.43 -15.81
C SER A 42 14.73 -7.59 -15.05
N PHE A 43 13.70 -7.31 -14.25
CA PHE A 43 13.19 -8.28 -13.27
C PHE A 43 11.71 -8.64 -13.44
N ASN A 44 11.00 -8.00 -14.39
CA ASN A 44 9.55 -8.26 -14.61
C ASN A 44 8.73 -8.19 -13.31
N LEU A 45 8.94 -7.13 -12.52
CA LEU A 45 8.31 -6.96 -11.21
C LEU A 45 6.81 -6.72 -11.30
N ILE A 46 6.37 -6.06 -12.38
CA ILE A 46 4.99 -5.64 -12.59
C ILE A 46 4.65 -5.67 -14.07
N LYS A 47 3.41 -6.01 -14.39
CA LYS A 47 2.89 -6.01 -15.78
C LYS A 47 2.19 -4.69 -16.05
N VAL A 48 2.81 -3.84 -16.84
CA VAL A 48 2.27 -2.55 -17.31
C VAL A 48 2.66 -2.32 -18.76
N GLN A 49 1.82 -1.64 -19.52
CA GLN A 49 2.05 -1.34 -20.94
C GLN A 49 2.86 -0.06 -21.14
N ASN A 50 2.71 0.91 -20.24
CA ASN A 50 3.34 2.22 -20.30
C ASN A 50 3.33 2.91 -18.92
N THR A 51 4.00 4.07 -18.83
CA THR A 51 4.11 4.87 -17.62
C THR A 51 2.76 5.38 -17.12
N ASP A 52 1.82 5.75 -18.01
CA ASP A 52 0.51 6.25 -17.62
C ASP A 52 -0.31 5.15 -16.92
N GLU A 53 -0.25 3.92 -17.43
CA GLU A 53 -0.87 2.77 -16.77
C GLU A 53 -0.25 2.50 -15.39
N LEU A 54 1.07 2.64 -15.26
CA LEU A 54 1.76 2.53 -13.97
C LEU A 54 1.28 3.60 -12.98
N ILE A 55 1.16 4.84 -13.42
CA ILE A 55 0.64 5.94 -12.60
C ILE A 55 -0.79 5.64 -12.16
N ILE A 56 -1.68 5.34 -13.08
CA ILE A 56 -3.11 5.20 -12.80
C ILE A 56 -3.40 3.95 -11.97
N LYS A 57 -3.01 2.78 -12.47
CA LYS A 57 -3.41 1.49 -11.88
C LYS A 57 -2.57 1.05 -10.68
N HIS A 58 -1.45 1.75 -10.43
CA HIS A 58 -0.58 1.32 -9.34
C HIS A 58 -0.24 2.45 -8.37
N ILE A 59 0.17 3.63 -8.82
CA ILE A 59 0.52 4.72 -7.92
C ILE A 59 -0.74 5.35 -7.32
N LEU A 60 -1.67 5.81 -8.16
CA LEU A 60 -2.91 6.44 -7.69
C LEU A 60 -3.83 5.44 -6.99
N ASP A 61 -3.88 4.18 -7.45
CA ASP A 61 -4.60 3.10 -6.76
C ASP A 61 -4.04 2.86 -5.34
N SER A 62 -2.71 2.87 -5.18
CA SER A 62 -2.08 2.74 -3.85
C SER A 62 -2.41 3.90 -2.92
N LEU A 63 -2.58 5.09 -3.46
CA LEU A 63 -2.88 6.30 -2.70
C LEU A 63 -4.39 6.54 -2.49
N ALA A 64 -5.26 5.87 -3.26
CA ALA A 64 -6.71 6.11 -3.19
C ALA A 64 -7.31 6.05 -1.78
N PRO A 65 -6.94 5.12 -0.88
CA PRO A 65 -7.48 5.06 0.47
C PRO A 65 -6.76 5.98 1.49
N TRP A 66 -5.93 6.91 1.06
CA TRP A 66 -5.04 7.66 1.96
C TRP A 66 -5.77 8.39 3.10
N LYS A 67 -6.97 8.96 2.84
CA LYS A 67 -7.76 9.64 3.88
C LYS A 67 -8.21 8.68 4.97
N ILE A 68 -8.70 7.51 4.57
CA ILE A 68 -9.13 6.45 5.48
C ILE A 68 -7.95 6.00 6.33
N LEU A 69 -6.79 5.75 5.70
CA LEU A 69 -5.59 5.34 6.41
C LEU A 69 -5.07 6.44 7.34
N ALA A 70 -5.10 7.71 6.92
CA ALA A 70 -4.67 8.85 7.73
C ALA A 70 -5.53 8.99 9.00
N GLU A 71 -6.86 8.85 8.90
CA GLU A 71 -7.77 8.86 10.07
C GLU A 71 -7.45 7.73 11.06
N LYS A 72 -7.17 6.51 10.56
CA LYS A 72 -6.76 5.39 11.40
C LYS A 72 -5.41 5.65 12.06
N ILE A 73 -4.44 6.14 11.30
CA ILE A 73 -3.10 6.51 11.79
C ILE A 73 -3.21 7.55 12.91
N ASP A 74 -4.02 8.59 12.75
CA ASP A 74 -4.23 9.62 13.78
C ASP A 74 -4.83 9.04 15.06
N GLY A 75 -5.69 8.03 14.94
CA GLY A 75 -6.21 7.28 16.09
C GLY A 75 -5.09 6.58 16.88
N TYR A 76 -4.19 5.88 16.19
CA TYR A 76 -3.09 5.13 16.82
C TYR A 76 -1.99 6.05 17.37
N ARG A 77 -1.69 7.17 16.71
CA ARG A 77 -0.67 8.14 17.15
C ARG A 77 -0.94 8.75 18.52
N ARG A 78 -2.21 8.77 18.98
CA ARG A 78 -2.55 9.24 20.33
C ARG A 78 -1.94 8.38 21.44
N SER A 79 -1.61 7.13 21.14
CA SER A 79 -0.95 6.19 22.05
C SER A 79 0.54 5.99 21.77
N GLY A 80 1.11 6.69 20.80
CA GLY A 80 2.52 6.58 20.41
C GLY A 80 2.76 6.68 18.90
N GLN A 81 3.88 6.13 18.44
CA GLN A 81 4.21 6.06 17.02
C GLN A 81 3.36 4.98 16.33
N CYS A 82 2.71 5.32 15.21
CA CYS A 82 1.96 4.36 14.42
C CYS A 82 2.90 3.51 13.55
N THR A 83 2.65 2.19 13.54
CA THR A 83 3.39 1.20 12.77
C THR A 83 2.49 0.58 11.71
N LEU A 84 2.91 0.64 10.44
CA LEU A 84 2.20 0.07 9.31
C LEU A 84 3.08 -1.00 8.64
N ALA A 85 2.50 -2.16 8.33
CA ALA A 85 3.14 -3.18 7.50
C ALA A 85 2.52 -3.20 6.10
N ASP A 86 3.35 -3.30 5.06
CA ASP A 86 2.93 -3.69 3.70
C ASP A 86 3.28 -5.17 3.50
N ILE A 87 2.28 -6.03 3.50
CA ILE A 87 2.44 -7.48 3.48
C ILE A 87 2.51 -8.00 2.04
N GLY A 88 3.67 -8.58 1.68
CA GLY A 88 3.93 -9.01 0.31
C GLY A 88 4.14 -7.81 -0.60
N SER A 89 5.02 -6.92 -0.19
CA SER A 89 5.23 -5.61 -0.78
C SER A 89 5.58 -5.66 -2.29
N GLY A 90 6.18 -6.76 -2.75
CA GLY A 90 6.52 -6.96 -4.14
C GLY A 90 7.45 -5.87 -4.66
N PRO A 91 7.02 -5.07 -5.66
CA PRO A 91 7.80 -3.92 -6.12
C PRO A 91 7.68 -2.68 -5.22
N GLY A 92 7.06 -2.80 -4.04
CA GLY A 92 6.80 -1.71 -3.11
C GLY A 92 5.39 -1.12 -3.18
N LEU A 93 4.40 -1.91 -3.59
CA LEU A 93 3.03 -1.44 -3.82
C LEU A 93 2.02 -2.16 -2.91
N PRO A 94 1.31 -1.45 -2.02
CA PRO A 94 1.14 0.01 -1.95
C PRO A 94 2.16 0.74 -1.06
N GLY A 95 3.09 0.04 -0.39
CA GLY A 95 3.92 0.56 0.69
C GLY A 95 4.77 1.78 0.34
N ILE A 96 5.48 1.80 -0.80
CA ILE A 96 6.34 2.93 -1.17
C ILE A 96 5.53 4.19 -1.51
N PRO A 97 4.46 4.17 -2.31
CA PRO A 97 3.60 5.34 -2.49
C PRO A 97 3.05 5.90 -1.16
N LEU A 98 2.60 5.03 -0.25
CA LEU A 98 2.15 5.43 1.09
C LEU A 98 3.31 6.02 1.91
N ALA A 99 4.50 5.43 1.83
CA ALA A 99 5.68 5.94 2.54
C ALA A 99 6.07 7.34 2.05
N CYS A 100 6.05 7.58 0.73
CA CYS A 100 6.29 8.90 0.15
C CYS A 100 5.26 9.92 0.66
N LEU A 101 3.97 9.56 0.65
CA LEU A 101 2.90 10.44 1.12
C LEU A 101 3.06 10.75 2.61
N PHE A 102 3.19 9.72 3.46
CA PHE A 102 3.26 9.93 4.91
C PHE A 102 4.57 10.60 5.35
N LEU A 103 5.67 10.42 4.63
CA LEU A 103 6.89 11.19 4.86
C LEU A 103 6.68 12.71 4.67
N CYS A 104 5.75 13.08 3.80
CA CYS A 104 5.41 14.47 3.54
C CYS A 104 4.32 15.02 4.49
N THR A 105 3.41 14.16 4.97
CA THR A 105 2.19 14.58 5.68
C THR A 105 2.15 14.15 7.14
N VAL A 106 2.68 12.97 7.47
CA VAL A 106 2.61 12.34 8.81
C VAL A 106 3.94 11.62 9.11
N PRO A 107 5.04 12.35 9.36
CA PRO A 107 6.40 11.79 9.40
C PRO A 107 6.65 10.77 10.53
N ASP A 108 5.78 10.70 11.53
CA ASP A 108 5.91 9.76 12.66
C ASP A 108 5.37 8.36 12.36
N VAL A 109 4.86 8.09 11.15
CA VAL A 109 4.45 6.75 10.74
C VAL A 109 5.67 5.94 10.31
N ARG A 110 5.81 4.73 10.84
CA ARG A 110 6.84 3.77 10.40
C ARG A 110 6.20 2.70 9.53
N ILE A 111 6.78 2.48 8.37
CA ILE A 111 6.28 1.51 7.38
C ILE A 111 7.30 0.40 7.20
N THR A 112 6.89 -0.84 7.43
CA THR A 112 7.69 -2.04 7.18
C THR A 112 7.23 -2.71 5.90
N LEU A 113 8.11 -2.77 4.90
CA LEU A 113 7.88 -3.47 3.64
C LEU A 113 8.28 -4.94 3.83
N ILE A 114 7.30 -5.84 3.93
CA ILE A 114 7.53 -7.27 4.16
C ILE A 114 7.48 -8.00 2.81
N GLU A 115 8.58 -8.61 2.42
CA GLU A 115 8.72 -9.36 1.18
C GLU A 115 9.63 -10.58 1.42
N ARG A 116 9.27 -11.73 0.83
CA ARG A 116 10.03 -12.98 1.04
C ARG A 116 11.15 -13.21 0.03
N MET A 117 11.05 -12.58 -1.14
CA MET A 117 12.00 -12.80 -2.23
C MET A 117 13.20 -11.87 -2.11
N HIS A 118 14.38 -12.40 -1.82
CA HIS A 118 15.63 -11.65 -1.68
C HIS A 118 15.85 -10.61 -2.80
N LYS A 119 15.67 -10.98 -4.06
CA LYS A 119 15.82 -10.05 -5.19
C LYS A 119 14.89 -8.84 -5.11
N ARG A 120 13.66 -9.03 -4.61
CA ARG A 120 12.71 -7.92 -4.44
C ARG A 120 13.07 -7.07 -3.23
N CYS A 121 13.55 -7.68 -2.15
CA CYS A 121 14.05 -6.96 -0.98
C CYS A 121 15.21 -6.04 -1.35
N THR A 122 16.18 -6.53 -2.14
CA THR A 122 17.29 -5.70 -2.66
C THR A 122 16.78 -4.50 -3.50
N VAL A 123 15.74 -4.69 -4.31
CA VAL A 123 15.11 -3.58 -5.06
C VAL A 123 14.44 -2.59 -4.10
N LEU A 124 13.70 -3.07 -3.10
CA LEU A 124 13.06 -2.22 -2.10
C LEU A 124 14.07 -1.41 -1.28
N GLU A 125 15.19 -2.01 -0.86
CA GLU A 125 16.28 -1.34 -0.17
C GLU A 125 16.93 -0.27 -1.05
N ASN A 126 17.14 -0.55 -2.33
CA ASN A 126 17.63 0.44 -3.28
C ASN A 126 16.65 1.60 -3.42
N MET A 127 15.36 1.32 -3.59
CA MET A 127 14.33 2.36 -3.67
C MET A 127 14.27 3.20 -2.38
N GLN A 128 14.34 2.55 -1.21
CA GLN A 128 14.40 3.26 0.08
C GLN A 128 15.58 4.24 0.13
N ALA A 129 16.75 3.79 -0.25
CA ALA A 129 17.97 4.61 -0.25
C ALA A 129 17.89 5.76 -1.27
N VAL A 130 17.51 5.45 -2.51
CA VAL A 130 17.41 6.43 -3.60
C VAL A 130 16.38 7.51 -3.31
N LEU A 131 15.23 7.15 -2.73
CA LEU A 131 14.16 8.09 -2.38
C LEU A 131 14.38 8.79 -1.04
N GLY A 132 15.33 8.34 -0.22
CA GLY A 132 15.57 8.88 1.11
C GLY A 132 14.39 8.66 2.07
N LEU A 133 13.74 7.48 2.00
CA LEU A 133 12.58 7.14 2.83
C LEU A 133 13.01 6.76 4.25
N SER A 134 13.23 7.75 5.10
CA SER A 134 13.64 7.55 6.50
C SER A 134 12.56 6.92 7.38
N ASN A 135 11.32 6.86 6.89
CA ASN A 135 10.17 6.29 7.58
C ASN A 135 9.90 4.83 7.19
N THR A 136 10.77 4.18 6.42
CA THR A 136 10.59 2.79 5.97
C THR A 136 11.69 1.87 6.50
N ALA A 137 11.35 0.57 6.58
CA ALA A 137 12.29 -0.53 6.75
C ALA A 137 11.86 -1.67 5.81
N VAL A 138 12.83 -2.43 5.28
CA VAL A 138 12.58 -3.65 4.52
C VAL A 138 12.81 -4.84 5.43
N LEU A 139 11.88 -5.79 5.42
CA LEU A 139 11.97 -7.02 6.19
C LEU A 139 11.86 -8.21 5.24
N GLU A 140 12.97 -8.89 5.00
CA GLU A 140 13.03 -10.09 4.17
C GLU A 140 12.49 -11.29 4.97
N THR A 141 11.20 -11.56 4.81
CA THR A 141 10.54 -12.69 5.48
C THR A 141 9.20 -13.02 4.83
N GLU A 142 8.67 -14.20 5.11
CA GLU A 142 7.27 -14.52 4.83
C GLU A 142 6.34 -13.89 5.86
N ALA A 143 5.08 -13.63 5.48
CA ALA A 143 4.08 -13.04 6.37
C ALA A 143 3.90 -13.86 7.66
N GLU A 144 4.01 -15.18 7.54
CA GLU A 144 3.92 -16.16 8.62
C GLU A 144 5.00 -16.00 9.69
N ASN A 145 6.16 -15.50 9.29
CA ASN A 145 7.35 -15.36 10.15
C ASN A 145 7.60 -13.89 10.56
N ALA A 146 6.79 -12.96 10.09
CA ALA A 146 6.89 -11.57 10.52
C ALA A 146 6.58 -11.42 12.02
N PRO A 147 7.11 -10.38 12.69
CA PRO A 147 6.90 -10.20 14.14
C PRO A 147 5.42 -10.16 14.51
N ALA A 148 5.05 -10.89 15.56
CA ALA A 148 3.69 -10.88 16.10
C ALA A 148 3.44 -9.61 16.94
N ASP A 149 2.17 -9.21 17.06
CA ASP A 149 1.69 -8.10 17.90
C ASP A 149 2.50 -6.79 17.73
N THR A 150 2.87 -6.50 16.46
CA THR A 150 3.83 -5.41 16.15
C THR A 150 3.18 -4.24 15.42
N PHE A 151 2.22 -4.50 14.53
CA PHE A 151 1.69 -3.49 13.63
C PHE A 151 0.31 -3.00 14.05
N ASP A 152 0.09 -1.70 13.95
CA ASP A 152 -1.23 -1.09 14.15
C ASP A 152 -2.08 -1.26 12.89
N ILE A 153 -1.46 -1.20 11.71
CA ILE A 153 -2.12 -1.36 10.42
C ILE A 153 -1.30 -2.34 9.56
N ALA A 154 -1.96 -3.30 8.93
CA ALA A 154 -1.35 -4.11 7.89
C ALA A 154 -2.11 -3.91 6.58
N VAL A 155 -1.43 -3.34 5.57
CA VAL A 155 -1.96 -3.21 4.21
C VAL A 155 -1.47 -4.35 3.34
N PHE A 156 -2.26 -4.75 2.36
CA PHE A 156 -1.82 -5.68 1.31
C PHE A 156 -2.65 -5.50 0.04
N ARG A 157 -2.01 -5.76 -1.10
CA ARG A 157 -2.61 -5.69 -2.42
C ARG A 157 -2.15 -6.86 -3.27
N ALA A 158 -3.10 -7.54 -3.97
CA ALA A 158 -2.78 -8.68 -4.84
C ALA A 158 -1.89 -9.75 -4.17
N PHE A 159 -2.06 -9.90 -2.86
CA PHE A 159 -1.39 -10.92 -2.05
C PHE A 159 -2.06 -12.29 -2.28
N ARG A 160 -1.80 -13.27 -1.46
CA ARG A 160 -2.44 -14.61 -1.53
C ARG A 160 -3.96 -14.50 -1.27
N PRO A 161 -4.78 -15.48 -1.73
CA PRO A 161 -6.19 -15.55 -1.32
C PRO A 161 -6.33 -15.54 0.20
N LEU A 162 -7.32 -14.81 0.71
CA LEU A 162 -7.56 -14.70 2.14
C LEU A 162 -8.29 -15.96 2.63
N THR A 163 -7.52 -17.01 2.94
CA THR A 163 -8.02 -18.21 3.61
C THR A 163 -8.14 -17.98 5.11
N ARG A 164 -8.87 -18.86 5.84
CA ARG A 164 -8.95 -18.80 7.32
C ARG A 164 -7.56 -18.80 7.97
N THR A 165 -6.66 -19.65 7.50
CA THR A 165 -5.27 -19.72 7.99
C THR A 165 -4.52 -18.43 7.73
N MET A 166 -4.63 -17.87 6.50
CA MET A 166 -3.97 -16.62 6.15
C MET A 166 -4.53 -15.45 6.94
N LEU A 167 -5.84 -15.36 7.12
CA LEU A 167 -6.47 -14.33 7.94
C LEU A 167 -5.93 -14.38 9.38
N ALA A 168 -5.92 -15.56 10.01
CA ALA A 168 -5.39 -15.75 11.35
C ALA A 168 -3.89 -15.38 11.44
N THR A 169 -3.11 -15.74 10.42
CA THR A 169 -1.70 -15.36 10.32
C THR A 169 -1.53 -13.84 10.30
N LEU A 170 -2.25 -13.15 9.44
CA LEU A 170 -2.16 -11.69 9.32
C LEU A 170 -2.61 -10.99 10.60
N GLN A 171 -3.67 -11.47 11.23
CA GLN A 171 -4.15 -10.94 12.50
C GLN A 171 -3.13 -11.08 13.64
N GLN A 172 -2.37 -12.17 13.67
CA GLN A 172 -1.29 -12.33 14.65
C GLN A 172 -0.18 -11.29 14.51
N ARG A 173 -0.01 -10.68 13.34
CA ARG A 173 1.00 -9.60 13.13
C ARG A 173 0.53 -8.27 13.71
N LEU A 174 -0.78 -8.07 13.83
CA LEU A 174 -1.37 -6.85 14.37
C LEU A 174 -1.28 -6.80 15.90
N ARG A 175 -1.18 -5.60 16.45
CA ARG A 175 -1.44 -5.31 17.86
C ARG A 175 -2.92 -5.45 18.18
N THR A 176 -3.26 -5.62 19.44
CA THR A 176 -4.65 -5.56 19.90
C THR A 176 -5.28 -4.23 19.49
N GLY A 177 -6.43 -4.29 18.81
CA GLY A 177 -7.12 -3.12 18.24
C GLY A 177 -6.52 -2.65 16.91
N GLY A 178 -5.56 -3.38 16.34
CA GLY A 178 -5.03 -3.12 15.00
C GLY A 178 -6.01 -3.55 13.89
N ILE A 179 -5.71 -3.15 12.66
CA ILE A 179 -6.55 -3.43 11.50
C ILE A 179 -5.77 -4.04 10.32
N LEU A 180 -6.45 -4.92 9.56
CA LEU A 180 -6.06 -5.26 8.20
C LEU A 180 -6.75 -4.30 7.24
N ALA A 181 -6.02 -3.81 6.23
CA ALA A 181 -6.55 -2.94 5.19
C ALA A 181 -6.22 -3.55 3.81
N ALA A 182 -7.15 -4.36 3.30
CA ALA A 182 -6.98 -5.11 2.06
C ALA A 182 -7.45 -4.31 0.85
N TYR A 183 -6.56 -4.07 -0.11
CA TYR A 183 -6.90 -3.49 -1.41
C TYR A 183 -7.55 -4.54 -2.30
N LYS A 184 -8.80 -4.33 -2.65
CA LYS A 184 -9.62 -5.28 -3.40
C LYS A 184 -10.25 -4.62 -4.63
N GLY A 185 -10.69 -5.46 -5.56
CA GLY A 185 -11.43 -5.05 -6.75
C GLY A 185 -12.94 -5.06 -6.52
N LYS A 186 -13.66 -5.84 -7.32
CA LYS A 186 -15.12 -5.91 -7.34
C LYS A 186 -15.71 -6.36 -6.01
N LYS A 187 -16.79 -5.70 -5.60
CA LYS A 187 -17.53 -6.02 -4.37
C LYS A 187 -18.05 -7.46 -4.37
N SER A 188 -18.53 -7.95 -5.51
CA SER A 188 -18.99 -9.35 -5.64
C SER A 188 -17.90 -10.37 -5.30
N ALA A 189 -16.66 -10.15 -5.75
CA ALA A 189 -15.55 -11.04 -5.42
C ALA A 189 -15.14 -10.94 -3.94
N ILE A 190 -15.29 -9.77 -3.32
CA ILE A 190 -15.07 -9.59 -1.87
C ILE A 190 -16.13 -10.37 -1.09
N GLU A 191 -17.39 -10.25 -1.48
CA GLU A 191 -18.51 -10.96 -0.84
C GLU A 191 -18.35 -12.49 -0.92
N GLU A 192 -17.93 -13.01 -2.07
CA GLU A 192 -17.61 -14.43 -2.24
C GLU A 192 -16.46 -14.88 -1.33
N GLU A 193 -15.34 -14.12 -1.29
CA GLU A 193 -14.18 -14.43 -0.45
C GLU A 193 -14.56 -14.42 1.04
N LEU A 194 -15.29 -13.40 1.50
CA LEU A 194 -15.71 -13.27 2.89
C LEU A 194 -16.76 -14.31 3.26
N HIS A 195 -17.66 -14.69 2.34
CA HIS A 195 -18.63 -15.75 2.55
C HIS A 195 -17.95 -17.12 2.80
N VAL A 196 -16.89 -17.44 2.03
CA VAL A 196 -16.09 -18.66 2.23
C VAL A 196 -15.38 -18.66 3.60
N LEU A 197 -14.98 -17.51 4.10
CA LEU A 197 -14.39 -17.39 5.43
C LEU A 197 -15.42 -17.56 6.55
N GLY A 198 -16.67 -17.15 6.31
CA GLY A 198 -17.79 -17.28 7.26
C GLY A 198 -17.48 -16.61 8.61
N ASP A 199 -17.83 -17.29 9.70
CA ASP A 199 -17.66 -16.79 11.08
C ASP A 199 -16.20 -16.58 11.51
N ALA A 200 -15.23 -16.94 10.66
CA ALA A 200 -13.82 -16.70 10.96
C ALA A 200 -13.40 -15.22 10.72
N VAL A 201 -14.25 -14.43 10.04
CA VAL A 201 -13.96 -13.01 9.79
C VAL A 201 -14.47 -12.18 10.95
N PRO A 202 -13.60 -11.42 11.64
CA PRO A 202 -14.03 -10.44 12.64
C PRO A 202 -14.86 -9.32 12.00
N PRO A 203 -15.34 -8.36 12.78
CA PRO A 203 -16.02 -7.19 12.26
C PRO A 203 -15.22 -6.54 11.14
N TYR A 204 -15.88 -6.24 10.04
CA TYR A 204 -15.26 -5.64 8.86
C TYR A 204 -16.16 -4.60 8.22
N CYS A 205 -15.56 -3.72 7.42
CA CYS A 205 -16.29 -2.85 6.51
C CYS A 205 -15.64 -2.83 5.12
N VAL A 206 -16.48 -2.61 4.10
CA VAL A 206 -16.06 -2.49 2.71
C VAL A 206 -16.28 -1.04 2.29
N MET A 207 -15.22 -0.34 1.95
CA MET A 207 -15.23 1.08 1.60
C MET A 207 -14.90 1.23 0.11
N PRO A 208 -15.81 1.79 -0.71
CA PRO A 208 -15.52 2.02 -2.12
C PRO A 208 -14.41 3.07 -2.27
N LEU A 209 -13.54 2.86 -3.24
CA LEU A 209 -12.44 3.76 -3.56
C LEU A 209 -12.63 4.34 -4.96
N THR A 210 -12.41 5.63 -5.10
CA THR A 210 -12.30 6.30 -6.40
C THR A 210 -10.83 6.46 -6.75
N VAL A 211 -10.40 5.83 -7.84
CA VAL A 211 -9.04 5.99 -8.39
C VAL A 211 -9.13 6.92 -9.60
N PRO A 212 -8.44 8.06 -9.62
CA PRO A 212 -8.50 8.99 -10.74
C PRO A 212 -8.13 8.31 -12.07
N PHE A 213 -8.91 8.58 -13.12
CA PHE A 213 -8.71 8.06 -14.48
C PHE A 213 -8.89 6.53 -14.62
N TYR A 214 -9.50 5.88 -13.63
CA TYR A 214 -9.67 4.42 -13.62
C TYR A 214 -11.11 4.04 -13.29
N ASP A 215 -11.83 3.53 -14.27
CA ASP A 215 -13.27 3.19 -14.14
C ASP A 215 -13.51 1.82 -13.48
N ALA A 216 -12.45 1.02 -13.24
CA ALA A 216 -12.64 -0.26 -12.59
C ALA A 216 -12.95 -0.10 -11.11
N GLU A 217 -13.91 -0.90 -10.64
CA GLU A 217 -14.32 -0.91 -9.24
C GLU A 217 -13.15 -1.26 -8.31
N ARG A 218 -12.94 -0.41 -7.31
CA ARG A 218 -11.92 -0.59 -6.27
C ARG A 218 -12.53 -0.40 -4.89
N ASN A 219 -12.08 -1.19 -3.96
CA ASN A 219 -12.56 -1.18 -2.58
C ASN A 219 -11.40 -1.36 -1.60
N LEU A 220 -11.51 -0.77 -0.43
CA LEU A 220 -10.70 -1.10 0.74
C LEU A 220 -11.56 -1.92 1.71
N VAL A 221 -11.10 -3.11 2.05
CA VAL A 221 -11.72 -3.93 3.10
C VAL A 221 -10.92 -3.75 4.37
N ILE A 222 -11.55 -3.19 5.40
CA ILE A 222 -10.96 -3.07 6.72
C ILE A 222 -11.52 -4.17 7.60
N ILE A 223 -10.64 -4.95 8.22
CA ILE A 223 -10.99 -6.05 9.12
C ILE A 223 -10.31 -5.77 10.46
N ASP A 224 -11.07 -5.72 11.53
CA ASP A 224 -10.55 -5.51 12.88
C ASP A 224 -9.81 -6.76 13.40
N LYS A 225 -8.82 -6.53 14.32
CA LYS A 225 -8.20 -7.65 15.05
C LYS A 225 -9.05 -8.05 16.22
#